data_980fee644e8f07fd5fe98735797d7d50
#
_entry.id   980fee644e8f07fd5fe98735797d7d50
#
_cell.length_a   1.000
_cell.length_b   1.000
_cell.length_c   1.000
_cell.angle_alpha   90.00
_cell.angle_beta   90.00
_cell.angle_gamma   90.00
#
_symmetry.space_group_name_H-M   'P 1'
#
loop_
_entity.id
_entity.type
_entity.pdbx_description
1 polymer ?
#
loop_
_entity_poly.entity_id
_entity_poly.type
_entity_poly.pdbx_seq_one_letter_code
_entity_poly.pdbx_strand_id
1 'polypeptide(L)'
;MPPKTAQQPPNADLDTEIALFRYGLIAQLIHDPPAPGGQEALLREIAAKRYRIPNSTRTQVSTITLRRYLRAYRAGGFEALRPVPRGDAGVPRALAPEVLARAIALREEQPARTTQTLVDILQRDPSLQLDHPINVHTLTTQLRRCGKTRRLLAQRPTAYRRFERDQVNALWQGDALVGPWLPDPGQPGKKRRAHLFCFIDDHSRLVPYAEFFFDEALPRMERVLKLAILRRGLPQALYVDNGQVYAATQFGAACATLGIRRIHTAPYAPESKGKQERFFETLRAQFLPEVEASNITSLLELNASLGAWLERIYHQHAHSETGETPLARYTAGLDQVRTADPETLRRAFLWRESRKVRRDATLALQGNRYQVDPHLAGRTVELRFDPFDLSHMELYLEGAYLGLATVTTQNRQRHLAVARLATEPLAPAQPKSALDFLAVLRAEHQEHQRRELGRLEFARLLPSDTPKE
;
A
#
# COMPACT_ATOMS: atom_id res chain seq x y z
N MET A 1 -5.07 -42.43 -26.67
CA MET A 1 -4.25 -42.37 -25.45
C MET A 1 -2.80 -42.56 -25.85
N PRO A 2 -1.92 -41.53 -25.68
CA PRO A 2 -0.48 -41.73 -25.80
C PRO A 2 0.07 -42.27 -24.47
N PRO A 3 1.17 -43.03 -24.48
CA PRO A 3 1.72 -43.66 -23.28
C PRO A 3 2.32 -42.61 -22.33
N LYS A 4 2.09 -42.81 -21.04
CA LYS A 4 2.69 -42.04 -19.96
C LYS A 4 4.21 -42.23 -20.01
N THR A 5 4.92 -41.19 -20.41
CA THR A 5 6.38 -41.09 -20.26
C THR A 5 6.70 -41.13 -18.76
N ALA A 6 7.44 -42.13 -18.33
CA ALA A 6 7.94 -42.26 -17.00
C ALA A 6 8.84 -41.03 -16.69
N GLN A 7 8.42 -40.18 -15.78
CA GLN A 7 9.26 -39.09 -15.25
C GLN A 7 10.45 -39.73 -14.53
N GLN A 8 11.67 -39.54 -15.07
CA GLN A 8 12.90 -39.85 -14.37
C GLN A 8 12.94 -39.03 -13.06
N PRO A 9 13.35 -39.63 -11.92
CA PRO A 9 13.47 -38.91 -10.66
C PRO A 9 14.55 -37.83 -10.79
N PRO A 10 14.34 -36.63 -10.22
CA PRO A 10 15.16 -35.43 -10.44
C PRO A 10 16.57 -35.48 -9.81
N ASN A 11 17.10 -36.65 -9.35
CA ASN A 11 18.36 -36.81 -8.65
C ASN A 11 19.28 -37.90 -9.18
N ALA A 12 19.04 -38.48 -10.34
CA ALA A 12 19.86 -39.60 -10.89
C ALA A 12 21.35 -39.24 -11.06
N ASP A 13 21.66 -38.01 -11.43
CA ASP A 13 23.04 -37.52 -11.59
C ASP A 13 23.73 -37.32 -10.23
N LEU A 14 23.03 -36.79 -9.23
CA LEU A 14 23.57 -36.56 -7.90
C LEU A 14 23.81 -37.89 -7.16
N ASP A 15 22.91 -38.85 -7.28
CA ASP A 15 23.03 -40.18 -6.67
C ASP A 15 24.21 -40.94 -7.26
N THR A 16 24.48 -40.75 -8.55
CA THR A 16 25.64 -41.29 -9.24
C THR A 16 26.94 -40.61 -8.78
N GLU A 17 26.94 -39.30 -8.67
CA GLU A 17 28.06 -38.53 -8.14
C GLU A 17 28.42 -38.97 -6.69
N ILE A 18 27.43 -39.15 -5.84
CA ILE A 18 27.62 -39.64 -4.48
C ILE A 18 28.21 -41.07 -4.47
N ALA A 19 27.71 -41.94 -5.34
CA ALA A 19 28.20 -43.32 -5.45
C ALA A 19 29.66 -43.34 -5.93
N LEU A 20 30.02 -42.53 -6.93
CA LEU A 20 31.39 -42.37 -7.42
C LEU A 20 32.33 -41.85 -6.34
N PHE A 21 31.90 -40.83 -5.60
CA PHE A 21 32.67 -40.32 -4.47
C PHE A 21 32.93 -41.40 -3.41
N ARG A 22 31.88 -42.18 -3.01
CA ARG A 22 32.03 -43.29 -2.04
C ARG A 22 32.95 -44.37 -2.55
N TYR A 23 32.86 -44.71 -3.84
CA TYR A 23 33.72 -45.67 -4.49
C TYR A 23 35.20 -45.18 -4.50
N GLY A 24 35.46 -43.94 -4.88
CA GLY A 24 36.78 -43.37 -4.88
C GLY A 24 37.49 -43.43 -3.50
N LEU A 25 36.72 -43.28 -2.40
CA LEU A 25 37.27 -43.41 -1.05
C LEU A 25 37.73 -44.84 -0.68
N ILE A 26 37.11 -45.85 -1.29
CA ILE A 26 37.39 -47.26 -0.93
C ILE A 26 38.12 -47.99 -2.08
N ALA A 27 38.39 -47.35 -3.21
CA ALA A 27 38.97 -47.97 -4.39
C ALA A 27 40.32 -48.62 -4.13
N GLN A 28 41.20 -47.97 -3.38
CA GLN A 28 42.48 -48.54 -2.99
C GLN A 28 42.36 -49.82 -2.16
N LEU A 29 41.37 -49.85 -1.25
CA LEU A 29 41.09 -51.05 -0.43
C LEU A 29 40.53 -52.24 -1.22
N ILE A 30 40.03 -51.96 -2.44
CA ILE A 30 39.43 -53.00 -3.32
C ILE A 30 40.47 -53.50 -4.32
N HIS A 31 41.23 -52.59 -4.97
CA HIS A 31 42.09 -52.96 -6.08
C HIS A 31 43.54 -53.20 -5.67
N ASP A 32 44.02 -52.58 -4.58
CA ASP A 32 45.36 -52.77 -4.03
C ASP A 32 45.27 -52.91 -2.50
N PRO A 33 44.74 -54.03 -2.01
CA PRO A 33 44.53 -54.23 -0.60
C PRO A 33 45.89 -54.32 0.14
N PRO A 34 46.07 -53.61 1.26
CA PRO A 34 47.30 -53.63 2.02
C PRO A 34 47.56 -55.04 2.63
N ALA A 35 48.83 -55.34 2.97
CA ALA A 35 49.22 -56.57 3.63
C ALA A 35 48.35 -56.89 4.86
N PRO A 36 48.22 -58.17 5.26
CA PRO A 36 47.47 -58.52 6.43
C PRO A 36 47.82 -57.70 7.68
N GLY A 37 46.80 -57.04 8.27
CA GLY A 37 46.97 -56.07 9.38
C GLY A 37 47.08 -54.61 9.00
N GLY A 38 47.37 -54.27 7.74
CA GLY A 38 47.55 -52.89 7.29
C GLY A 38 46.24 -52.14 6.92
N GLN A 39 45.13 -52.85 6.84
CA GLN A 39 43.85 -52.26 6.43
C GLN A 39 43.38 -51.13 7.36
N GLU A 40 43.61 -51.27 8.68
CA GLU A 40 43.22 -50.27 9.66
C GLU A 40 44.03 -48.97 9.56
N ALA A 41 45.34 -49.10 9.25
CA ALA A 41 46.21 -47.95 9.05
C ALA A 41 45.77 -47.16 7.82
N LEU A 42 45.46 -47.83 6.70
CA LEU A 42 44.96 -47.20 5.48
C LEU A 42 43.59 -46.52 5.66
N LEU A 43 42.68 -47.15 6.42
CA LEU A 43 41.35 -46.53 6.74
C LEU A 43 41.54 -45.26 7.57
N ARG A 44 42.52 -45.21 8.48
CA ARG A 44 42.82 -43.99 9.28
C ARG A 44 43.45 -42.92 8.39
N GLU A 45 44.32 -43.28 7.49
CA GLU A 45 44.93 -42.34 6.53
C GLU A 45 43.84 -41.68 5.63
N ILE A 46 42.94 -42.50 5.08
CA ILE A 46 41.84 -41.99 4.25
C ILE A 46 40.92 -41.08 5.09
N ALA A 47 40.60 -41.46 6.33
CA ALA A 47 39.72 -40.70 7.20
C ALA A 47 40.34 -39.35 7.64
N ALA A 48 41.68 -39.24 7.69
CA ALA A 48 42.38 -38.01 8.07
C ALA A 48 42.37 -36.93 6.95
N LYS A 49 42.17 -37.33 5.72
CA LYS A 49 42.12 -36.42 4.55
C LYS A 49 40.83 -35.61 4.54
N ARG A 50 40.93 -34.40 3.93
CA ARG A 50 39.76 -33.55 3.68
C ARG A 50 39.24 -33.74 2.26
N TYR A 51 37.93 -33.82 2.15
CA TYR A 51 37.24 -34.07 0.87
C TYR A 51 36.11 -33.06 0.67
N ARG A 52 35.83 -32.76 -0.59
CA ARG A 52 34.55 -32.13 -0.97
C ARG A 52 33.53 -33.23 -1.14
N ILE A 53 32.66 -33.41 -0.12
CA ILE A 53 31.64 -34.46 -0.12
C ILE A 53 30.40 -33.96 -0.87
N PRO A 54 29.94 -34.62 -1.92
CA PRO A 54 28.74 -34.21 -2.65
C PRO A 54 27.54 -34.10 -1.71
N ASN A 55 26.78 -33.04 -1.86
CA ASN A 55 25.57 -32.72 -1.06
C ASN A 55 25.77 -32.73 0.47
N SER A 56 26.95 -32.33 0.96
CA SER A 56 27.26 -32.28 2.39
C SER A 56 28.17 -31.11 2.74
N THR A 57 27.94 -30.51 3.91
CA THR A 57 28.84 -29.51 4.48
C THR A 57 30.05 -30.10 5.23
N ARG A 58 30.07 -31.44 5.43
CA ARG A 58 31.18 -32.13 6.08
C ARG A 58 32.35 -32.25 5.13
N THR A 59 33.57 -32.18 5.66
CA THR A 59 34.81 -32.29 4.90
C THR A 59 35.62 -33.56 5.20
N GLN A 60 35.18 -34.39 6.15
CA GLN A 60 35.88 -35.61 6.56
C GLN A 60 34.90 -36.79 6.64
N VAL A 61 35.43 -37.99 6.46
CA VAL A 61 34.67 -39.24 6.51
C VAL A 61 35.28 -40.14 7.62
N SER A 62 34.49 -40.64 8.55
CA SER A 62 34.98 -41.50 9.62
C SER A 62 35.40 -42.90 9.13
N THR A 63 36.31 -43.57 9.79
CA THR A 63 36.70 -44.95 9.52
C THR A 63 35.52 -45.92 9.56
N ILE A 64 34.52 -45.68 10.46
CA ILE A 64 33.28 -46.47 10.54
C ILE A 64 32.47 -46.33 9.25
N THR A 65 32.41 -45.12 8.69
CA THR A 65 31.71 -44.86 7.42
C THR A 65 32.43 -45.52 6.23
N LEU A 66 33.77 -45.49 6.19
CA LEU A 66 34.52 -46.16 5.17
C LEU A 66 34.35 -47.70 5.24
N ARG A 67 34.36 -48.30 6.42
CA ARG A 67 34.03 -49.72 6.58
C ARG A 67 32.63 -50.06 6.13
N ARG A 68 31.66 -49.19 6.36
CA ARG A 68 30.28 -49.36 5.87
C ARG A 68 30.23 -49.33 4.35
N TYR A 69 30.93 -48.45 3.71
CA TYR A 69 30.99 -48.38 2.24
C TYR A 69 31.68 -49.62 1.66
N LEU A 70 32.80 -50.05 2.25
CA LEU A 70 33.48 -51.26 1.82
C LEU A 70 32.61 -52.51 1.97
N ARG A 71 31.85 -52.64 3.05
CA ARG A 71 30.91 -53.73 3.27
C ARG A 71 29.78 -53.70 2.24
N ALA A 72 29.20 -52.51 1.97
CA ALA A 72 28.15 -52.33 1.01
C ALA A 72 28.62 -52.70 -0.40
N TYR A 73 29.80 -52.26 -0.82
CA TYR A 73 30.39 -52.64 -2.10
C TYR A 73 30.64 -54.13 -2.23
N ARG A 74 31.16 -54.80 -1.23
CA ARG A 74 31.38 -56.25 -1.20
C ARG A 74 30.07 -57.05 -1.28
N ALA A 75 28.99 -56.51 -0.79
CA ALA A 75 27.69 -57.17 -0.79
C ALA A 75 26.89 -57.00 -2.08
N GLY A 76 27.00 -55.82 -2.76
CA GLY A 76 26.15 -55.51 -3.91
C GLY A 76 26.81 -54.64 -4.99
N GLY A 77 28.17 -54.57 -5.02
CA GLY A 77 28.93 -53.83 -6.01
C GLY A 77 28.70 -52.33 -5.95
N PHE A 78 28.94 -51.64 -7.06
CA PHE A 78 28.86 -50.21 -7.19
C PHE A 78 27.44 -49.66 -6.89
N GLU A 79 26.41 -50.39 -7.30
CA GLU A 79 25.01 -49.96 -7.11
C GLU A 79 24.63 -49.88 -5.60
N ALA A 80 25.23 -50.68 -4.76
CA ALA A 80 25.02 -50.64 -3.31
C ALA A 80 25.65 -49.40 -2.63
N LEU A 81 26.44 -48.64 -3.36
CA LEU A 81 27.00 -47.32 -2.89
C LEU A 81 26.08 -46.17 -3.20
N ARG A 82 25.03 -46.31 -3.99
CA ARG A 82 24.04 -45.25 -4.22
C ARG A 82 23.29 -44.91 -2.90
N PRO A 83 22.89 -43.68 -2.68
CA PRO A 83 22.07 -43.35 -1.53
C PRO A 83 20.69 -44.02 -1.67
N VAL A 84 20.32 -44.79 -0.67
CA VAL A 84 18.96 -45.35 -0.58
C VAL A 84 18.06 -44.33 0.04
N PRO A 85 16.98 -43.87 -0.63
CA PRO A 85 16.00 -43.00 -0.02
C PRO A 85 15.42 -43.65 1.23
N ARG A 86 15.30 -42.87 2.31
CA ARG A 86 14.63 -43.38 3.50
C ARG A 86 13.16 -43.61 3.19
N GLY A 87 12.63 -44.81 3.44
CA GLY A 87 11.23 -45.19 3.25
C GLY A 87 10.24 -44.38 4.11
N ASP A 88 10.73 -43.70 5.16
CA ASP A 88 9.99 -42.83 6.06
C ASP A 88 10.16 -41.33 5.70
N ALA A 89 10.80 -41.00 4.57
CA ALA A 89 11.02 -39.61 4.12
C ALA A 89 9.66 -38.94 3.83
N GLY A 90 9.30 -37.97 4.67
CA GLY A 90 8.05 -37.21 4.50
C GLY A 90 6.90 -37.62 5.42
N VAL A 91 6.98 -38.75 6.10
CA VAL A 91 6.02 -39.15 7.12
C VAL A 91 6.52 -38.65 8.50
N PRO A 92 5.82 -37.76 9.18
CA PRO A 92 6.25 -37.30 10.49
C PRO A 92 5.99 -38.42 11.52
N ARG A 93 7.04 -38.90 12.17
CA ARG A 93 6.92 -39.88 13.27
C ARG A 93 6.11 -39.36 14.45
N ALA A 94 6.04 -38.04 14.61
CA ALA A 94 5.36 -37.36 15.73
C ALA A 94 3.90 -36.95 15.38
N LEU A 95 3.35 -37.39 14.25
CA LEU A 95 1.99 -37.04 13.84
C LEU A 95 1.35 -38.25 13.16
N ALA A 96 0.32 -38.83 13.77
CA ALA A 96 -0.41 -39.97 13.20
C ALA A 96 -1.13 -39.51 11.87
N PRO A 97 -1.23 -40.40 10.87
CA PRO A 97 -1.89 -40.08 9.59
C PRO A 97 -3.34 -39.57 9.76
N GLU A 98 -4.06 -40.15 10.73
CA GLU A 98 -5.45 -39.76 11.03
C GLU A 98 -5.54 -38.34 11.58
N VAL A 99 -4.59 -37.94 12.43
CA VAL A 99 -4.49 -36.56 12.95
C VAL A 99 -4.21 -35.56 11.81
N LEU A 100 -3.32 -35.91 10.89
CA LEU A 100 -3.05 -35.08 9.72
C LEU A 100 -4.26 -34.98 8.79
N ALA A 101 -4.95 -36.08 8.52
CA ALA A 101 -6.16 -36.10 7.70
C ALA A 101 -7.26 -35.22 8.31
N ARG A 102 -7.47 -35.34 9.64
CA ARG A 102 -8.43 -34.50 10.37
C ARG A 102 -8.04 -33.03 10.36
N ALA A 103 -6.75 -32.72 10.50
CA ALA A 103 -6.22 -31.36 10.40
C ALA A 103 -6.49 -30.75 9.01
N ILE A 104 -6.32 -31.52 7.94
CA ILE A 104 -6.60 -31.10 6.58
C ILE A 104 -8.09 -30.82 6.41
N ALA A 105 -8.98 -31.71 6.84
CA ALA A 105 -10.42 -31.53 6.78
C ALA A 105 -10.87 -30.25 7.52
N LEU A 106 -10.39 -30.06 8.74
CA LEU A 106 -10.67 -28.86 9.53
C LEU A 106 -10.15 -27.56 8.87
N ARG A 107 -9.02 -27.64 8.15
CA ARG A 107 -8.47 -26.51 7.39
C ARG A 107 -9.28 -26.20 6.14
N GLU A 108 -9.76 -27.23 5.46
CA GLU A 108 -10.62 -27.08 4.27
C GLU A 108 -12.01 -26.57 4.62
N GLU A 109 -12.57 -27.01 5.74
CA GLU A 109 -13.84 -26.53 6.27
C GLU A 109 -13.79 -25.01 6.55
N GLN A 110 -12.71 -24.53 7.17
CA GLN A 110 -12.51 -23.12 7.46
C GLN A 110 -11.04 -22.71 7.24
N PRO A 111 -10.70 -22.24 6.03
CA PRO A 111 -9.33 -21.87 5.67
C PRO A 111 -8.70 -20.79 6.55
N ALA A 112 -9.51 -19.94 7.20
CA ALA A 112 -9.04 -18.85 8.05
C ALA A 112 -8.48 -19.32 9.40
N ARG A 113 -8.77 -20.55 9.86
CA ARG A 113 -8.25 -21.10 11.13
C ARG A 113 -6.73 -21.02 11.16
N THR A 114 -6.14 -20.59 12.26
CA THR A 114 -4.66 -20.65 12.45
C THR A 114 -4.20 -22.07 12.70
N THR A 115 -2.92 -22.38 12.52
CA THR A 115 -2.40 -23.73 12.86
C THR A 115 -2.50 -23.98 14.35
N GLN A 116 -2.33 -22.96 15.19
CA GLN A 116 -2.57 -23.08 16.62
C GLN A 116 -4.02 -23.49 16.93
N THR A 117 -4.99 -22.81 16.32
CA THR A 117 -6.42 -23.16 16.47
C THR A 117 -6.70 -24.58 16.03
N LEU A 118 -6.06 -25.07 14.95
CA LEU A 118 -6.20 -26.48 14.54
C LEU A 118 -5.65 -27.43 15.61
N VAL A 119 -4.48 -27.12 16.18
CA VAL A 119 -3.92 -27.92 17.28
C VAL A 119 -4.87 -27.93 18.48
N ASP A 120 -5.41 -26.77 18.86
CA ASP A 120 -6.34 -26.65 20.00
C ASP A 120 -7.63 -27.46 19.78
N ILE A 121 -8.13 -27.51 18.54
CA ILE A 121 -9.31 -28.33 18.17
C ILE A 121 -8.94 -29.82 18.20
N LEU A 122 -7.84 -30.22 17.56
CA LEU A 122 -7.41 -31.61 17.48
C LEU A 122 -7.13 -32.23 18.86
N GLN A 123 -6.55 -31.44 19.79
CA GLN A 123 -6.30 -31.88 21.15
C GLN A 123 -7.59 -32.09 21.95
N ARG A 124 -8.70 -31.51 21.54
CA ARG A 124 -10.02 -31.63 22.17
C ARG A 124 -10.98 -32.53 21.40
N ASP A 125 -10.57 -33.05 20.24
CA ASP A 125 -11.41 -33.90 19.40
C ASP A 125 -11.48 -35.31 20.03
N PRO A 126 -12.64 -35.76 20.55
CA PRO A 126 -12.77 -37.03 21.23
C PRO A 126 -12.61 -38.23 20.31
N SER A 127 -12.64 -38.03 18.98
CA SER A 127 -12.45 -39.08 17.98
C SER A 127 -10.98 -39.45 17.77
N LEU A 128 -10.04 -38.62 18.28
CA LEU A 128 -8.61 -38.82 18.13
C LEU A 128 -7.98 -39.31 19.43
N GLN A 129 -7.26 -40.40 19.35
CA GLN A 129 -6.42 -40.87 20.47
C GLN A 129 -5.01 -40.26 20.28
N LEU A 130 -4.67 -39.30 21.10
CA LEU A 130 -3.39 -38.60 21.03
C LEU A 130 -2.47 -39.11 22.16
N ASP A 131 -1.43 -39.83 21.80
CA ASP A 131 -0.40 -40.28 22.77
C ASP A 131 0.48 -39.13 23.29
N HIS A 132 0.61 -38.07 22.47
CA HIS A 132 1.46 -36.90 22.75
C HIS A 132 0.85 -35.59 22.25
N PRO A 133 1.18 -34.43 22.87
CA PRO A 133 0.73 -33.14 22.41
C PRO A 133 1.24 -32.84 20.98
N ILE A 134 0.38 -32.31 20.14
CA ILE A 134 0.70 -31.98 18.73
C ILE A 134 1.60 -30.74 18.68
N ASN A 135 2.78 -30.88 18.05
CA ASN A 135 3.68 -29.77 17.85
C ASN A 135 3.20 -28.93 16.65
N VAL A 136 2.94 -27.61 16.90
CA VAL A 136 2.45 -26.64 15.91
C VAL A 136 3.37 -26.54 14.70
N HIS A 137 4.71 -26.57 14.91
CA HIS A 137 5.68 -26.47 13.81
C HIS A 137 5.64 -27.72 12.91
N THR A 138 5.52 -28.90 13.50
CA THR A 138 5.36 -30.16 12.76
C THR A 138 4.09 -30.14 11.92
N LEU A 139 2.96 -29.76 12.50
CA LEU A 139 1.69 -29.66 11.78
C LEU A 139 1.76 -28.62 10.67
N THR A 140 2.35 -27.44 10.92
CA THR A 140 2.54 -26.38 9.91
C THR A 140 3.36 -26.90 8.72
N THR A 141 4.44 -27.64 8.99
CA THR A 141 5.30 -28.20 7.94
C THR A 141 4.56 -29.24 7.11
N GLN A 142 3.74 -30.08 7.73
CA GLN A 142 2.96 -31.11 7.00
C GLN A 142 1.83 -30.46 6.18
N LEU A 143 1.09 -29.52 6.73
CA LEU A 143 0.08 -28.77 5.97
C LEU A 143 0.68 -28.03 4.76
N ARG A 144 1.92 -27.51 4.90
CA ARG A 144 2.65 -26.91 3.77
C ARG A 144 3.01 -27.93 2.70
N ARG A 145 3.51 -29.12 3.09
CA ARG A 145 3.82 -30.20 2.16
C ARG A 145 2.60 -30.71 1.42
N CYS A 146 1.45 -30.79 2.08
CA CYS A 146 0.18 -31.18 1.47
C CYS A 146 -0.48 -30.04 0.66
N GLY A 147 0.12 -28.85 0.55
CA GLY A 147 -0.49 -27.72 -0.13
C GLY A 147 -1.71 -27.13 0.58
N LYS A 148 -1.92 -27.45 1.87
CA LYS A 148 -3.08 -27.03 2.66
C LYS A 148 -2.73 -25.90 3.62
N THR A 149 -1.97 -24.92 3.12
CA THR A 149 -1.68 -23.70 3.88
C THR A 149 -2.85 -22.74 3.84
N ARG A 150 -2.98 -21.91 4.89
CA ARG A 150 -3.99 -20.85 4.96
C ARG A 150 -3.99 -19.96 3.69
N ARG A 151 -2.80 -19.59 3.21
CA ARG A 151 -2.63 -18.74 2.02
C ARG A 151 -3.13 -19.41 0.74
N LEU A 152 -2.79 -20.68 0.52
CA LEU A 152 -3.19 -21.42 -0.69
C LEU A 152 -4.69 -21.71 -0.73
N LEU A 153 -5.32 -22.00 0.42
CA LEU A 153 -6.75 -22.28 0.49
C LEU A 153 -7.60 -21.00 0.52
N ALA A 154 -7.06 -19.89 1.06
CA ALA A 154 -7.71 -18.58 0.97
C ALA A 154 -7.67 -18.01 -0.46
N GLN A 155 -6.74 -18.46 -1.29
CA GLN A 155 -6.73 -18.21 -2.72
C GLN A 155 -7.78 -19.12 -3.42
N ARG A 156 -9.07 -18.90 -3.13
CA ARG A 156 -10.08 -19.26 -4.13
C ARG A 156 -9.75 -18.41 -5.36
N PRO A 157 -9.61 -18.98 -6.56
CA PRO A 157 -9.54 -18.19 -7.77
C PRO A 157 -10.93 -17.58 -7.99
N THR A 158 -11.26 -16.53 -7.28
CA THR A 158 -12.29 -15.60 -7.71
C THR A 158 -11.67 -14.98 -8.96
N ALA A 159 -12.20 -15.36 -10.12
CA ALA A 159 -11.84 -14.71 -11.36
C ALA A 159 -12.37 -13.27 -11.27
N TYR A 160 -11.58 -12.37 -10.68
CA TYR A 160 -11.87 -10.96 -10.73
C TYR A 160 -11.65 -10.51 -12.15
N ARG A 161 -12.72 -10.08 -12.81
CA ARG A 161 -12.59 -9.35 -14.06
C ARG A 161 -11.77 -8.11 -13.75
N ARG A 162 -10.58 -8.03 -14.32
CA ARG A 162 -9.76 -6.84 -14.29
C ARG A 162 -10.62 -5.69 -14.83
N PHE A 163 -10.91 -4.73 -13.97
CA PHE A 163 -11.73 -3.59 -14.31
C PHE A 163 -10.81 -2.40 -14.59
N GLU A 164 -10.88 -1.88 -15.78
CA GLU A 164 -10.22 -0.64 -16.19
C GLU A 164 -11.18 0.18 -17.04
N ARG A 165 -11.25 1.47 -16.81
CA ARG A 165 -12.02 2.39 -17.65
C ARG A 165 -11.25 2.70 -18.92
N ASP A 166 -11.98 2.89 -20.01
CA ASP A 166 -11.39 3.11 -21.33
C ASP A 166 -10.93 4.55 -21.54
N GLN A 167 -11.36 5.48 -20.68
CA GLN A 167 -11.11 6.92 -20.85
C GLN A 167 -10.59 7.56 -19.56
N VAL A 168 -9.77 8.59 -19.74
CA VAL A 168 -9.31 9.45 -18.63
C VAL A 168 -10.51 10.13 -17.96
N ASN A 169 -10.43 10.32 -16.65
CA ASN A 169 -11.50 10.92 -15.85
C ASN A 169 -12.86 10.18 -15.89
N ALA A 170 -12.95 8.99 -16.50
CA ALA A 170 -14.17 8.20 -16.41
C ALA A 170 -14.44 7.70 -14.98
N LEU A 171 -13.39 7.42 -14.22
CA LEU A 171 -13.48 7.02 -12.82
C LEU A 171 -12.23 7.45 -12.06
N TRP A 172 -12.41 8.16 -10.95
CA TRP A 172 -11.34 8.33 -9.97
C TRP A 172 -11.61 7.46 -8.75
N GLN A 173 -10.57 6.84 -8.22
CA GLN A 173 -10.60 6.13 -6.95
C GLN A 173 -10.07 7.05 -5.85
N GLY A 174 -10.83 7.23 -4.78
CA GLY A 174 -10.45 8.05 -3.63
C GLY A 174 -10.16 7.21 -2.40
N ASP A 175 -9.08 7.54 -1.69
CA ASP A 175 -8.70 6.87 -0.46
C ASP A 175 -7.82 7.74 0.45
N ALA A 176 -7.66 7.32 1.69
CA ALA A 176 -6.78 7.95 2.67
C ALA A 176 -5.67 7.01 3.11
N LEU A 177 -4.50 7.57 3.41
CA LEU A 177 -3.34 6.86 3.90
C LEU A 177 -2.80 7.52 5.17
N VAL A 178 -2.50 6.73 6.17
CA VAL A 178 -1.77 7.18 7.36
C VAL A 178 -0.31 7.44 6.99
N GLY A 179 0.12 8.69 7.11
CA GLY A 179 1.43 9.20 6.70
C GLY A 179 2.46 9.29 7.83
N PRO A 180 3.50 10.14 7.69
CA PRO A 180 4.58 10.28 8.65
C PRO A 180 4.18 11.09 9.90
N TRP A 181 5.05 11.06 10.91
CA TRP A 181 4.96 11.91 12.07
C TRP A 181 5.72 13.22 11.85
N LEU A 182 5.05 14.35 12.03
CA LEU A 182 5.64 15.69 11.97
C LEU A 182 5.56 16.39 13.34
N PRO A 183 6.41 17.40 13.60
CA PRO A 183 6.24 18.28 14.74
C PRO A 183 4.83 18.88 14.78
N ASP A 184 4.20 18.90 15.96
CA ASP A 184 2.88 19.51 16.12
C ASP A 184 3.04 21.05 16.21
N PRO A 185 2.47 21.83 15.27
CA PRO A 185 2.59 23.30 15.30
C PRO A 185 1.88 23.93 16.50
N GLY A 186 0.94 23.23 17.13
CA GLY A 186 0.22 23.71 18.31
C GLY A 186 0.83 23.30 19.64
N GLN A 187 1.77 22.35 19.66
CA GLN A 187 2.36 21.80 20.90
C GLN A 187 3.86 21.52 20.71
N PRO A 188 4.73 22.50 21.03
CA PRO A 188 6.19 22.33 20.92
C PRO A 188 6.69 21.05 21.61
N GLY A 189 7.56 20.31 20.95
CA GLY A 189 8.13 19.05 21.45
C GLY A 189 7.25 17.81 21.24
N LYS A 190 6.00 17.96 20.82
CA LYS A 190 5.14 16.83 20.43
C LYS A 190 5.14 16.62 18.91
N LYS A 191 4.80 15.40 18.51
CA LYS A 191 4.61 15.03 17.11
C LYS A 191 3.15 14.69 16.87
N ARG A 192 2.68 14.99 15.67
CA ARG A 192 1.34 14.69 15.19
C ARG A 192 1.42 13.87 13.90
N ARG A 193 0.53 12.90 13.75
CA ARG A 193 0.44 12.06 12.56
C ARG A 193 -0.16 12.84 11.41
N ALA A 194 0.46 12.76 10.24
CA ALA A 194 -0.13 13.29 9.02
C ALA A 194 -0.97 12.20 8.34
N HIS A 195 -2.03 12.63 7.64
CA HIS A 195 -2.96 11.78 6.90
C HIS A 195 -3.05 12.29 5.47
N LEU A 196 -2.85 11.41 4.49
CA LEU A 196 -2.94 11.72 3.08
C LEU A 196 -4.34 11.46 2.56
N PHE A 197 -4.93 12.42 1.88
CA PHE A 197 -6.03 12.17 0.95
C PHE A 197 -5.53 12.26 -0.48
N CYS A 198 -5.95 11.33 -1.33
CA CYS A 198 -5.63 11.38 -2.75
C CYS A 198 -6.71 10.76 -3.61
N PHE A 199 -6.71 11.14 -4.88
CA PHE A 199 -7.48 10.50 -5.94
C PHE A 199 -6.52 9.96 -6.99
N ILE A 200 -6.84 8.82 -7.58
CA ILE A 200 -6.11 8.23 -8.71
C ILE A 200 -7.08 8.00 -9.87
N ASP A 201 -6.69 8.39 -11.06
CA ASP A 201 -7.46 8.09 -12.28
C ASP A 201 -7.34 6.62 -12.66
N ASP A 202 -8.47 5.96 -12.82
CA ASP A 202 -8.56 4.53 -13.08
C ASP A 202 -7.92 4.12 -14.40
N HIS A 203 -8.01 4.97 -15.44
CA HIS A 203 -7.44 4.71 -16.75
C HIS A 203 -5.93 4.96 -16.79
N SER A 204 -5.51 6.17 -16.49
CA SER A 204 -4.11 6.60 -16.67
C SER A 204 -3.18 6.25 -15.50
N ARG A 205 -3.72 5.94 -14.33
CA ARG A 205 -2.97 5.82 -13.04
C ARG A 205 -2.40 7.15 -12.56
N LEU A 206 -2.72 8.26 -13.23
CA LEU A 206 -2.31 9.59 -12.79
C LEU A 206 -3.01 9.93 -11.46
N VAL A 207 -2.30 10.58 -10.56
CA VAL A 207 -2.84 11.14 -9.30
C VAL A 207 -3.22 12.60 -9.57
N PRO A 208 -4.51 12.94 -9.76
CA PRO A 208 -4.95 14.30 -10.04
C PRO A 208 -4.50 15.31 -8.99
N TYR A 209 -4.64 14.94 -7.72
CA TYR A 209 -4.13 15.69 -6.59
C TYR A 209 -4.04 14.81 -5.33
N ALA A 210 -3.08 15.12 -4.48
CA ALA A 210 -2.90 14.51 -3.17
C ALA A 210 -2.35 15.54 -2.18
N GLU A 211 -2.79 15.50 -0.92
CA GLU A 211 -2.34 16.44 0.12
C GLU A 211 -2.39 15.78 1.50
N PHE A 212 -1.37 16.04 2.33
CA PHE A 212 -1.31 15.62 3.73
C PHE A 212 -1.92 16.67 4.65
N PHE A 213 -2.63 16.18 5.68
CA PHE A 213 -3.23 16.99 6.74
C PHE A 213 -2.96 16.37 8.11
N PHE A 214 -3.19 17.13 9.19
CA PHE A 214 -3.12 16.58 10.55
C PHE A 214 -4.43 15.96 11.04
N ASP A 215 -5.45 15.89 10.24
CA ASP A 215 -6.74 15.27 10.55
C ASP A 215 -7.38 14.66 9.31
N GLU A 216 -8.34 13.76 9.51
CA GLU A 216 -9.12 13.11 8.46
C GLU A 216 -10.52 13.72 8.34
N ALA A 217 -10.66 15.02 8.55
CA ALA A 217 -11.95 15.69 8.48
C ALA A 217 -12.45 15.87 7.05
N LEU A 218 -13.78 15.89 6.89
CA LEU A 218 -14.46 16.08 5.60
C LEU A 218 -13.94 17.27 4.79
N PRO A 219 -13.73 18.48 5.35
CA PRO A 219 -13.22 19.61 4.57
C PRO A 219 -11.88 19.32 3.88
N ARG A 220 -11.01 18.50 4.49
CA ARG A 220 -9.70 18.14 3.93
C ARG A 220 -9.85 17.36 2.62
N MET A 221 -10.71 16.35 2.65
CA MET A 221 -10.99 15.54 1.45
C MET A 221 -11.69 16.36 0.36
N GLU A 222 -12.65 17.23 0.73
CA GLU A 222 -13.31 18.12 -0.23
C GLU A 222 -12.32 19.09 -0.88
N ARG A 223 -11.36 19.63 -0.10
CA ARG A 223 -10.26 20.45 -0.63
C ARG A 223 -9.43 19.68 -1.66
N VAL A 224 -9.06 18.42 -1.35
CA VAL A 224 -8.29 17.59 -2.28
C VAL A 224 -9.07 17.35 -3.57
N LEU A 225 -10.37 17.03 -3.49
CA LEU A 225 -11.22 16.86 -4.67
C LEU A 225 -11.34 18.15 -5.49
N LYS A 226 -11.58 19.28 -4.83
CA LYS A 226 -11.67 20.60 -5.48
C LYS A 226 -10.39 20.93 -6.28
N LEU A 227 -9.22 20.73 -5.66
CA LEU A 227 -7.92 20.98 -6.29
C LEU A 227 -7.60 19.96 -7.39
N ALA A 228 -8.01 18.70 -7.22
CA ALA A 228 -7.89 17.68 -8.25
C ALA A 228 -8.70 18.07 -9.51
N ILE A 229 -9.94 18.53 -9.33
CA ILE A 229 -10.81 18.97 -10.43
C ILE A 229 -10.22 20.20 -11.14
N LEU A 230 -9.72 21.17 -10.38
CA LEU A 230 -9.06 22.36 -10.95
C LEU A 230 -7.84 22.02 -11.80
N ARG A 231 -7.08 21.01 -11.41
CA ARG A 231 -5.84 20.61 -12.10
C ARG A 231 -6.08 19.70 -13.30
N ARG A 232 -7.03 18.79 -13.18
CA ARG A 232 -7.18 17.65 -14.11
C ARG A 232 -8.61 17.47 -14.63
N GLY A 233 -9.48 18.44 -14.44
CA GLY A 233 -10.87 18.40 -14.91
C GLY A 233 -11.80 17.52 -14.08
N LEU A 234 -13.04 17.38 -14.52
CA LEU A 234 -14.11 16.69 -13.82
C LEU A 234 -14.09 15.18 -14.08
N PRO A 235 -14.09 14.33 -13.06
CA PRO A 235 -14.37 12.92 -13.24
C PRO A 235 -15.86 12.67 -13.52
N GLN A 236 -16.18 11.59 -14.23
CA GLN A 236 -17.56 11.16 -14.42
C GLN A 236 -18.09 10.45 -13.19
N ALA A 237 -17.22 9.72 -12.50
CA ALA A 237 -17.55 8.98 -11.27
C ALA A 237 -16.39 8.98 -10.28
N LEU A 238 -16.74 8.86 -8.99
CA LEU A 238 -15.81 8.63 -7.87
C LEU A 238 -16.11 7.27 -7.26
N TYR A 239 -15.08 6.45 -7.13
CA TYR A 239 -15.11 5.18 -6.41
C TYR A 239 -14.45 5.36 -5.05
N VAL A 240 -15.24 5.31 -3.99
CA VAL A 240 -14.82 5.62 -2.62
C VAL A 240 -15.28 4.54 -1.66
N ASP A 241 -14.64 4.44 -0.49
CA ASP A 241 -15.11 3.55 0.55
C ASP A 241 -16.35 4.07 1.28
N ASN A 242 -16.83 3.29 2.25
CA ASN A 242 -17.94 3.67 3.11
C ASN A 242 -17.52 4.49 4.34
N GLY A 243 -16.29 5.03 4.34
CA GLY A 243 -15.80 5.90 5.42
C GLY A 243 -16.71 7.10 5.63
N GLN A 244 -16.79 7.58 6.89
CA GLN A 244 -17.68 8.68 7.28
C GLN A 244 -17.52 9.93 6.40
N VAL A 245 -16.30 10.22 5.98
CA VAL A 245 -15.95 11.38 5.13
C VAL A 245 -16.62 11.27 3.76
N TYR A 246 -16.57 10.09 3.14
CA TYR A 246 -17.13 9.85 1.82
C TYR A 246 -18.66 9.61 1.84
N ALA A 247 -19.21 9.19 2.99
CA ALA A 247 -20.64 9.01 3.18
C ALA A 247 -21.39 10.31 3.52
N ALA A 248 -20.66 11.40 3.84
CA ALA A 248 -21.23 12.65 4.29
C ALA A 248 -22.19 13.26 3.25
N THR A 249 -23.29 13.82 3.74
CA THR A 249 -24.33 14.45 2.91
C THR A 249 -23.78 15.64 2.11
N GLN A 250 -22.90 16.44 2.72
CA GLN A 250 -22.27 17.60 2.06
C GLN A 250 -21.45 17.17 0.83
N PHE A 251 -20.60 16.14 1.02
CA PHE A 251 -19.84 15.57 -0.10
C PHE A 251 -20.75 15.04 -1.23
N GLY A 252 -21.87 14.41 -0.84
CA GLY A 252 -22.88 13.97 -1.79
C GLY A 252 -23.51 15.11 -2.58
N ALA A 253 -23.83 16.21 -1.92
CA ALA A 253 -24.38 17.39 -2.56
C ALA A 253 -23.36 18.05 -3.51
N ALA A 254 -22.09 18.13 -3.12
CA ALA A 254 -21.03 18.63 -3.99
C ALA A 254 -20.89 17.79 -5.28
N CYS A 255 -20.82 16.45 -5.14
CA CYS A 255 -20.77 15.55 -6.29
C CYS A 255 -22.00 15.70 -7.21
N ALA A 256 -23.21 15.77 -6.65
CA ALA A 256 -24.43 15.93 -7.42
C ALA A 256 -24.44 17.26 -8.19
N THR A 257 -24.02 18.37 -7.55
CA THR A 257 -23.92 19.70 -8.19
C THR A 257 -22.96 19.68 -9.39
N LEU A 258 -21.85 18.90 -9.28
CA LEU A 258 -20.84 18.78 -10.34
C LEU A 258 -21.16 17.68 -11.36
N GLY A 259 -22.27 16.97 -11.22
CA GLY A 259 -22.63 15.86 -12.10
C GLY A 259 -21.68 14.66 -11.98
N ILE A 260 -21.09 14.44 -10.79
CA ILE A 260 -20.20 13.34 -10.49
C ILE A 260 -20.97 12.21 -9.81
N ARG A 261 -20.96 11.02 -10.40
CA ARG A 261 -21.60 9.84 -9.83
C ARG A 261 -20.71 9.23 -8.72
N ARG A 262 -21.26 9.10 -7.51
CA ARG A 262 -20.57 8.36 -6.43
C ARG A 262 -20.86 6.87 -6.53
N ILE A 263 -19.81 6.06 -6.41
CA ILE A 263 -19.87 4.60 -6.35
C ILE A 263 -19.18 4.20 -5.04
N HIS A 264 -19.90 3.57 -4.14
CA HIS A 264 -19.33 3.05 -2.91
C HIS A 264 -18.84 1.62 -3.10
N THR A 265 -17.74 1.28 -2.44
CA THR A 265 -17.24 -0.10 -2.41
C THR A 265 -18.28 -1.01 -1.78
N ALA A 266 -18.46 -2.20 -2.35
CA ALA A 266 -19.25 -3.23 -1.67
C ALA A 266 -18.57 -3.58 -0.33
N PRO A 267 -19.36 -3.79 0.74
CA PRO A 267 -18.78 -4.23 2.01
C PRO A 267 -17.94 -5.49 1.82
N TYR A 268 -16.74 -5.54 2.40
CA TYR A 268 -15.81 -6.68 2.35
C TYR A 268 -15.27 -7.05 0.96
N ALA A 269 -15.18 -6.11 0.01
CA ALA A 269 -14.56 -6.30 -1.30
C ALA A 269 -13.27 -5.45 -1.44
N PRO A 270 -12.18 -5.78 -0.73
CA PRO A 270 -10.93 -5.02 -0.75
C PRO A 270 -10.28 -5.00 -2.15
N GLU A 271 -10.49 -6.04 -2.95
CA GLU A 271 -9.86 -6.19 -4.26
C GLU A 271 -10.29 -5.11 -5.28
N SER A 272 -11.37 -4.41 -4.98
CA SER A 272 -11.90 -3.35 -5.84
C SER A 272 -11.04 -2.08 -5.87
N LYS A 273 -10.11 -1.89 -4.90
CA LYS A 273 -9.19 -0.74 -4.79
C LYS A 273 -7.73 -1.08 -5.12
N GLY A 274 -7.44 -2.18 -5.79
CA GLY A 274 -6.08 -2.64 -6.07
C GLY A 274 -5.16 -1.60 -6.73
N LYS A 275 -5.70 -0.65 -7.51
CA LYS A 275 -4.93 0.45 -8.13
C LYS A 275 -4.46 1.47 -7.09
N GLN A 276 -5.34 1.81 -6.16
CA GLN A 276 -5.03 2.71 -5.04
C GLN A 276 -4.03 2.07 -4.07
N GLU A 277 -4.22 0.78 -3.77
CA GLU A 277 -3.29 0.02 -2.92
C GLU A 277 -1.89 -0.02 -3.54
N ARG A 278 -1.78 -0.23 -4.86
CA ARG A 278 -0.51 -0.23 -5.58
C ARG A 278 0.16 1.15 -5.56
N PHE A 279 -0.60 2.21 -5.71
CA PHE A 279 -0.08 3.56 -5.55
C PHE A 279 0.47 3.78 -4.14
N PHE A 280 -0.26 3.37 -3.11
CA PHE A 280 0.19 3.47 -1.72
C PHE A 280 1.42 2.61 -1.43
N GLU A 281 1.55 1.43 -2.02
CA GLU A 281 2.78 0.63 -1.95
C GLU A 281 3.97 1.39 -2.54
N THR A 282 3.79 2.00 -3.71
CA THR A 282 4.83 2.81 -4.37
C THR A 282 5.22 4.02 -3.52
N LEU A 283 4.24 4.73 -2.97
CA LEU A 283 4.49 5.89 -2.10
C LEU A 283 5.23 5.50 -0.82
N ARG A 284 4.84 4.37 -0.20
CA ARG A 284 5.54 3.82 0.99
C ARG A 284 6.97 3.36 0.67
N ALA A 285 7.21 2.85 -0.51
CA ALA A 285 8.52 2.32 -0.90
C ALA A 285 9.48 3.42 -1.38
N GLN A 286 8.98 4.49 -2.00
CA GLN A 286 9.82 5.46 -2.70
C GLN A 286 9.79 6.87 -2.08
N PHE A 287 8.64 7.32 -1.54
CA PHE A 287 8.51 8.67 -1.00
C PHE A 287 8.68 8.73 0.51
N LEU A 288 8.00 7.88 1.29
CA LEU A 288 8.04 7.96 2.75
C LEU A 288 9.42 7.72 3.35
N PRO A 289 10.28 6.81 2.84
CA PRO A 289 11.64 6.66 3.32
C PRO A 289 12.48 7.93 3.13
N GLU A 290 12.28 8.65 2.02
CA GLU A 290 12.98 9.91 1.76
C GLU A 290 12.50 11.05 2.67
N VAL A 291 11.20 11.04 3.06
CA VAL A 291 10.69 11.96 4.09
C VAL A 291 11.37 11.71 5.44
N GLU A 292 11.60 10.45 5.81
CA GLU A 292 12.29 10.09 7.06
C GLU A 292 13.79 10.45 7.03
N ALA A 293 14.41 10.37 5.84
CA ALA A 293 15.81 10.73 5.63
C ALA A 293 16.05 12.23 5.51
N SER A 294 15.00 13.00 5.18
CA SER A 294 15.04 14.44 4.99
C SER A 294 14.72 15.21 6.29
N ASN A 295 14.84 16.53 6.23
CA ASN A 295 14.56 17.45 7.33
C ASN A 295 13.18 18.10 7.25
N ILE A 296 12.19 17.40 6.72
CA ILE A 296 10.83 17.93 6.61
C ILE A 296 10.20 18.06 8.01
N THR A 297 9.84 19.28 8.39
CA THR A 297 9.27 19.59 9.70
C THR A 297 7.85 20.15 9.65
N SER A 298 7.35 20.48 8.47
CA SER A 298 6.04 21.09 8.29
C SER A 298 5.19 20.39 7.23
N LEU A 299 3.86 20.50 7.33
CA LEU A 299 2.94 20.04 6.29
C LEU A 299 3.18 20.77 4.95
N LEU A 300 3.58 22.03 5.01
CA LEU A 300 3.85 22.81 3.80
C LEU A 300 5.00 22.19 2.99
N GLU A 301 6.12 21.89 3.66
CA GLU A 301 7.28 21.22 3.04
C GLU A 301 6.95 19.82 2.58
N LEU A 302 6.21 19.05 3.40
CA LEU A 302 5.78 17.69 3.05
C LEU A 302 4.93 17.69 1.79
N ASN A 303 3.94 18.59 1.70
CA ASN A 303 3.05 18.69 0.54
C ASN A 303 3.76 19.22 -0.71
N ALA A 304 4.68 20.18 -0.57
CA ALA A 304 5.52 20.62 -1.67
C ALA A 304 6.41 19.50 -2.21
N SER A 305 6.98 18.70 -1.32
CA SER A 305 7.79 17.52 -1.69
C SER A 305 6.97 16.43 -2.35
N LEU A 306 5.77 16.16 -1.83
CA LEU A 306 4.83 15.21 -2.44
C LEU A 306 4.45 15.63 -3.86
N GLY A 307 4.10 16.92 -4.04
CA GLY A 307 3.78 17.47 -5.37
C GLY A 307 4.93 17.34 -6.36
N ALA A 308 6.16 17.67 -5.92
CA ALA A 308 7.35 17.52 -6.74
C ALA A 308 7.62 16.04 -7.10
N TRP A 309 7.50 15.12 -6.14
CA TRP A 309 7.68 13.70 -6.35
C TRP A 309 6.62 13.12 -7.30
N LEU A 310 5.34 13.51 -7.15
CA LEU A 310 4.27 13.08 -8.05
C LEU A 310 4.56 13.52 -9.49
N GLU A 311 4.86 14.82 -9.71
CA GLU A 311 4.99 15.38 -11.06
C GLU A 311 6.32 14.99 -11.73
N ARG A 312 7.41 14.79 -10.97
CA ARG A 312 8.75 14.53 -11.53
C ARG A 312 9.14 13.05 -11.55
N ILE A 313 8.60 12.27 -10.62
CA ILE A 313 8.95 10.85 -10.50
C ILE A 313 7.76 9.98 -10.87
N TYR A 314 6.68 10.01 -10.09
CA TYR A 314 5.59 9.05 -10.24
C TYR A 314 4.87 9.19 -11.60
N HIS A 315 4.52 10.41 -12.02
CA HIS A 315 3.81 10.63 -13.28
C HIS A 315 4.67 10.41 -14.53
N GLN A 316 6.00 10.43 -14.38
CA GLN A 316 6.97 10.23 -15.48
C GLN A 316 7.49 8.79 -15.58
N HIS A 317 7.24 7.96 -14.57
CA HIS A 317 7.73 6.58 -14.58
C HIS A 317 6.71 5.66 -15.27
N ALA A 318 7.20 4.77 -16.16
CA ALA A 318 6.34 3.82 -16.85
C ALA A 318 5.68 2.86 -15.84
N HIS A 319 4.36 2.80 -15.86
CA HIS A 319 3.60 1.92 -14.98
C HIS A 319 3.67 0.47 -15.49
N SER A 320 4.03 -0.47 -14.61
CA SER A 320 4.29 -1.88 -14.99
C SER A 320 3.11 -2.58 -15.67
N GLU A 321 1.88 -2.14 -15.41
CA GLU A 321 0.68 -2.75 -16.00
C GLU A 321 0.32 -2.15 -17.37
N THR A 322 0.52 -0.85 -17.56
CA THR A 322 0.12 -0.14 -18.76
C THR A 322 1.26 -0.02 -19.78
N GLY A 323 2.51 -0.16 -19.33
CA GLY A 323 3.71 0.05 -20.14
C GLY A 323 3.98 1.53 -20.46
N GLU A 324 3.09 2.43 -20.09
CA GLU A 324 3.16 3.87 -20.36
C GLU A 324 3.30 4.67 -19.08
N THR A 325 3.78 5.91 -19.18
CA THR A 325 3.79 6.83 -18.04
C THR A 325 2.37 7.33 -17.75
N PRO A 326 1.99 7.52 -16.46
CA PRO A 326 0.68 8.08 -16.11
C PRO A 326 0.38 9.41 -16.82
N LEU A 327 1.39 10.28 -16.96
CA LEU A 327 1.24 11.56 -17.63
C LEU A 327 0.97 11.41 -19.14
N ALA A 328 1.75 10.58 -19.84
CA ALA A 328 1.56 10.37 -21.29
C ALA A 328 0.17 9.80 -21.58
N ARG A 329 -0.24 8.80 -20.78
CA ARG A 329 -1.55 8.17 -20.94
C ARG A 329 -2.71 9.13 -20.63
N TYR A 330 -2.54 9.99 -19.63
CA TYR A 330 -3.52 11.02 -19.32
C TYR A 330 -3.60 12.06 -20.45
N THR A 331 -2.44 12.50 -20.95
CA THR A 331 -2.36 13.53 -22.02
C THR A 331 -2.98 13.06 -23.33
N ALA A 332 -2.87 11.76 -23.64
CA ALA A 332 -3.48 11.18 -24.83
C ALA A 332 -5.03 11.27 -24.85
N GLY A 333 -5.68 11.45 -23.69
CA GLY A 333 -7.13 11.57 -23.57
C GLY A 333 -7.62 12.98 -23.19
N LEU A 334 -6.79 14.02 -23.32
CA LEU A 334 -7.14 15.38 -22.89
C LEU A 334 -8.36 15.96 -23.62
N ASP A 335 -8.62 15.57 -24.85
CA ASP A 335 -9.79 15.94 -25.64
C ASP A 335 -11.13 15.52 -25.01
N GLN A 336 -11.10 14.51 -24.16
CA GLN A 336 -12.27 13.95 -23.47
C GLN A 336 -12.49 14.55 -22.07
N VAL A 337 -11.54 15.37 -21.61
CA VAL A 337 -11.59 15.94 -20.27
C VAL A 337 -12.62 17.07 -20.20
N ARG A 338 -13.61 16.89 -19.31
CA ARG A 338 -14.59 17.94 -18.99
C ARG A 338 -14.00 18.89 -17.96
N THR A 339 -14.23 20.18 -18.12
CA THR A 339 -13.86 21.20 -17.13
C THR A 339 -15.07 21.66 -16.35
N ALA A 340 -14.87 22.12 -15.11
CA ALA A 340 -15.91 22.76 -14.33
C ALA A 340 -15.83 24.28 -14.53
N ASP A 341 -16.99 24.93 -14.65
CA ASP A 341 -17.05 26.36 -14.47
C ASP A 341 -16.57 26.75 -13.06
N PRO A 342 -15.66 27.74 -12.92
CA PRO A 342 -15.06 28.08 -11.64
C PRO A 342 -16.08 28.45 -10.54
N GLU A 343 -17.16 29.16 -10.91
CA GLU A 343 -18.19 29.57 -9.95
C GLU A 343 -19.05 28.37 -9.52
N THR A 344 -19.40 27.49 -10.45
CA THR A 344 -20.09 26.24 -10.14
C THR A 344 -19.25 25.35 -9.23
N LEU A 345 -17.94 25.26 -9.50
CA LEU A 345 -17.01 24.51 -8.65
C LEU A 345 -16.92 25.14 -7.25
N ARG A 346 -16.80 26.46 -7.15
CA ARG A 346 -16.78 27.15 -5.86
C ARG A 346 -18.04 26.85 -5.06
N ARG A 347 -19.23 27.03 -5.66
CA ARG A 347 -20.50 26.82 -5.01
C ARG A 347 -20.76 25.37 -4.59
N ALA A 348 -20.25 24.41 -5.34
CA ALA A 348 -20.43 23.00 -5.04
C ALA A 348 -19.81 22.61 -3.71
N PHE A 349 -18.71 23.25 -3.31
CA PHE A 349 -18.00 22.98 -2.05
C PHE A 349 -18.34 23.94 -0.91
N LEU A 350 -19.32 24.84 -1.08
CA LEU A 350 -19.84 25.61 0.04
C LEU A 350 -20.69 24.75 0.96
N TRP A 351 -20.36 24.75 2.24
CA TRP A 351 -21.16 24.10 3.25
C TRP A 351 -22.44 24.85 3.50
N ARG A 352 -23.50 24.12 3.83
CA ARG A 352 -24.82 24.65 4.06
C ARG A 352 -25.24 24.38 5.49
N GLU A 353 -25.63 25.43 6.22
CA GLU A 353 -26.19 25.34 7.56
C GLU A 353 -27.38 26.27 7.72
N SER A 354 -28.49 25.79 8.30
CA SER A 354 -29.63 26.62 8.66
C SER A 354 -29.41 27.24 10.04
N ARG A 355 -29.58 28.54 10.15
CA ARG A 355 -29.47 29.29 11.42
C ARG A 355 -30.64 30.25 11.58
N LYS A 356 -31.16 30.34 12.81
CA LYS A 356 -32.14 31.33 13.18
C LYS A 356 -31.43 32.67 13.50
N VAL A 357 -31.83 33.74 12.84
CA VAL A 357 -31.34 35.08 13.10
C VAL A 357 -31.88 35.55 14.46
N ARG A 358 -31.01 36.08 15.31
CA ARG A 358 -31.39 36.62 16.62
C ARG A 358 -32.12 37.94 16.48
N ARG A 359 -32.73 38.44 17.59
CA ARG A 359 -33.45 39.71 17.60
C ARG A 359 -32.52 40.95 17.38
N ASP A 360 -31.25 40.81 17.69
CA ASP A 360 -30.21 41.81 17.48
C ASP A 360 -29.61 41.76 16.05
N ALA A 361 -30.29 41.12 15.10
CA ALA A 361 -29.86 40.92 13.72
C ALA A 361 -28.49 40.22 13.61
N THR A 362 -28.17 39.33 14.56
CA THR A 362 -26.94 38.56 14.51
C THR A 362 -27.26 37.04 14.40
N LEU A 363 -26.30 36.30 13.88
CA LEU A 363 -26.27 34.86 13.91
C LEU A 363 -24.89 34.35 14.35
N ALA A 364 -24.86 33.13 14.86
CA ALA A 364 -23.62 32.51 15.31
C ALA A 364 -23.30 31.28 14.47
N LEU A 365 -22.05 31.18 14.02
CA LEU A 365 -21.53 30.02 13.30
C LEU A 365 -20.09 29.75 13.75
N GLN A 366 -19.81 28.49 14.13
CA GLN A 366 -18.47 28.02 14.50
C GLN A 366 -17.73 28.95 15.49
N GLY A 367 -18.47 29.49 16.49
CA GLY A 367 -17.91 30.40 17.52
C GLY A 367 -17.79 31.87 17.12
N ASN A 368 -18.06 32.20 15.86
CA ASN A 368 -18.09 33.58 15.36
C ASN A 368 -19.51 34.15 15.38
N ARG A 369 -19.62 35.48 15.48
CA ARG A 369 -20.88 36.22 15.28
C ARG A 369 -20.84 37.03 14.00
N TYR A 370 -21.94 37.00 13.27
CA TYR A 370 -22.13 37.69 12.01
C TYR A 370 -23.34 38.59 12.09
N GLN A 371 -23.22 39.79 11.55
CA GLN A 371 -24.31 40.71 11.41
C GLN A 371 -24.98 40.49 10.06
N VAL A 372 -26.30 40.53 10.08
CA VAL A 372 -27.15 40.36 8.89
C VAL A 372 -28.17 41.48 8.84
N ASP A 373 -28.94 41.56 7.75
CA ASP A 373 -30.00 42.55 7.62
C ASP A 373 -31.01 42.43 8.80
N PRO A 374 -31.35 43.55 9.51
CA PRO A 374 -32.32 43.54 10.58
C PRO A 374 -33.70 42.99 10.22
N HIS A 375 -34.11 43.09 8.96
CA HIS A 375 -35.38 42.54 8.48
C HIS A 375 -35.47 40.98 8.54
N LEU A 376 -34.32 40.34 8.73
CA LEU A 376 -34.21 38.89 8.86
C LEU A 376 -34.36 38.42 10.35
N ALA A 377 -34.47 39.33 11.28
CA ALA A 377 -34.58 39.01 12.70
C ALA A 377 -35.75 38.03 12.95
N GLY A 378 -35.46 36.93 13.67
CA GLY A 378 -36.44 35.87 13.94
C GLY A 378 -36.64 34.85 12.85
N ARG A 379 -36.18 35.09 11.60
CA ARG A 379 -36.26 34.14 10.48
C ARG A 379 -35.15 33.10 10.54
N THR A 380 -35.39 31.94 9.96
CA THR A 380 -34.37 30.93 9.71
C THR A 380 -33.82 31.11 8.31
N VAL A 381 -32.50 31.34 8.17
CA VAL A 381 -31.78 31.52 6.91
C VAL A 381 -30.84 30.35 6.67
N GLU A 382 -30.58 30.01 5.41
CA GLU A 382 -29.53 29.10 4.99
C GLU A 382 -28.24 29.88 4.80
N LEU A 383 -27.17 29.44 5.45
CA LEU A 383 -25.81 29.95 5.30
C LEU A 383 -25.05 29.06 4.34
N ARG A 384 -24.34 29.66 3.39
CA ARG A 384 -23.38 28.95 2.54
C ARG A 384 -21.99 29.56 2.73
N PHE A 385 -21.02 28.74 3.11
CA PHE A 385 -19.69 29.19 3.47
C PHE A 385 -18.61 28.17 3.13
N ASP A 386 -17.39 28.65 2.85
CA ASP A 386 -16.22 27.78 2.72
C ASP A 386 -15.74 27.42 4.14
N PRO A 387 -15.62 26.12 4.52
CA PRO A 387 -15.15 25.72 5.85
C PRO A 387 -13.70 26.15 6.15
N PHE A 388 -12.93 26.57 5.15
CA PHE A 388 -11.57 27.12 5.29
C PHE A 388 -11.54 28.65 5.31
N ASP A 389 -12.61 29.32 4.86
CA ASP A 389 -12.72 30.78 4.83
C ASP A 389 -14.09 31.23 5.36
N LEU A 390 -14.14 31.52 6.64
CA LEU A 390 -15.35 32.02 7.30
C LEU A 390 -15.55 33.51 7.17
N SER A 391 -14.72 34.22 6.42
CA SER A 391 -14.86 35.66 6.17
C SER A 391 -15.95 35.99 5.17
N HIS A 392 -16.23 35.03 4.24
CA HIS A 392 -17.24 35.14 3.22
C HIS A 392 -18.38 34.14 3.48
N MET A 393 -19.54 34.67 3.87
CA MET A 393 -20.71 33.86 4.17
C MET A 393 -21.91 34.37 3.40
N GLU A 394 -22.43 33.54 2.51
CA GLU A 394 -23.62 33.83 1.71
C GLU A 394 -24.89 33.51 2.49
N LEU A 395 -25.88 34.39 2.43
CA LEU A 395 -27.21 34.25 3.03
C LEU A 395 -28.26 33.91 2.00
N TYR A 396 -29.08 32.91 2.32
CA TYR A 396 -30.21 32.50 1.49
C TYR A 396 -31.47 32.38 2.33
N LEU A 397 -32.60 32.79 1.80
CA LEU A 397 -33.92 32.56 2.36
C LEU A 397 -34.82 31.94 1.29
N GLU A 398 -35.37 30.75 1.57
CA GLU A 398 -36.23 30.01 0.63
C GLU A 398 -35.58 29.83 -0.78
N GLY A 399 -34.26 29.65 -0.79
CA GLY A 399 -33.48 29.48 -2.01
C GLY A 399 -33.06 30.77 -2.72
N ALA A 400 -33.56 31.94 -2.31
CA ALA A 400 -33.17 33.25 -2.86
C ALA A 400 -31.91 33.77 -2.15
N TYR A 401 -30.92 34.24 -2.93
CA TYR A 401 -29.72 34.88 -2.41
C TYR A 401 -30.05 36.26 -1.86
N LEU A 402 -29.68 36.56 -0.60
CA LEU A 402 -29.95 37.81 0.06
C LEU A 402 -28.72 38.73 0.20
N GLY A 403 -27.52 38.20 0.09
CA GLY A 403 -26.29 38.95 0.31
C GLY A 403 -25.27 38.22 1.16
N LEU A 404 -24.28 38.97 1.66
CA LEU A 404 -23.23 38.45 2.52
C LEU A 404 -23.49 38.82 4.00
N ALA A 405 -23.22 37.89 4.90
CA ALA A 405 -23.13 38.21 6.31
C ALA A 405 -21.76 38.80 6.64
N THR A 406 -21.73 39.86 7.42
CA THR A 406 -20.48 40.54 7.84
C THR A 406 -20.05 40.10 9.22
N VAL A 407 -18.76 39.85 9.42
CA VAL A 407 -18.20 39.48 10.74
C VAL A 407 -18.32 40.65 11.70
N THR A 408 -18.88 40.42 12.88
CA THR A 408 -19.01 41.41 13.90
C THR A 408 -17.69 41.56 14.65
N THR A 409 -17.07 42.75 14.61
CA THR A 409 -15.74 43.04 15.20
C THR A 409 -15.71 43.09 16.73
N GLN A 410 -16.86 42.99 17.40
CA GLN A 410 -17.01 43.17 18.85
C GLN A 410 -16.69 41.96 19.74
N ASN A 411 -16.40 40.78 19.19
CA ASN A 411 -16.03 39.59 20.01
C ASN A 411 -14.69 39.01 19.57
N ARG A 412 -13.85 38.69 20.59
CA ARG A 412 -12.59 37.94 20.37
C ARG A 412 -12.87 36.68 19.56
N GLN A 413 -12.40 36.69 18.32
CA GLN A 413 -12.48 35.54 17.45
C GLN A 413 -11.60 34.41 18.03
N ARG A 414 -12.24 33.32 18.47
CA ARG A 414 -11.56 32.09 18.89
C ARG A 414 -11.89 31.00 17.90
N HIS A 415 -11.36 31.09 16.70
CA HIS A 415 -11.48 29.98 15.74
C HIS A 415 -10.10 29.43 15.39
N LEU A 416 -9.98 28.07 15.39
CA LEU A 416 -8.73 27.36 15.08
C LEU A 416 -8.25 27.58 13.63
N ALA A 417 -9.13 28.03 12.73
CA ALA A 417 -8.77 28.35 11.34
C ALA A 417 -8.15 29.75 11.15
N VAL A 418 -8.17 30.61 12.18
CA VAL A 418 -7.43 31.88 12.14
C VAL A 418 -5.97 31.56 12.45
N ALA A 419 -5.09 31.75 11.47
CA ALA A 419 -3.67 31.51 11.62
C ALA A 419 -3.13 32.33 12.82
N ARG A 420 -2.57 31.65 13.82
CA ARG A 420 -1.73 32.34 14.82
C ARG A 420 -0.50 32.84 14.10
N LEU A 421 -0.16 34.12 14.31
CA LEU A 421 1.12 34.67 13.90
C LEU A 421 2.24 33.71 14.32
N ALA A 422 3.06 33.33 13.35
CA ALA A 422 4.13 32.38 13.53
C ALA A 422 5.06 32.82 14.65
N THR A 423 5.22 31.99 15.67
CA THR A 423 6.35 32.01 16.58
C THR A 423 7.61 31.65 15.80
N GLU A 424 8.72 32.29 16.09
CA GLU A 424 10.01 32.14 15.40
C GLU A 424 10.35 30.70 15.06
N PRO A 425 10.90 30.46 13.86
CA PRO A 425 11.23 29.10 13.40
C PRO A 425 12.31 28.50 14.32
N LEU A 426 12.05 27.30 14.83
CA LEU A 426 13.09 26.44 15.41
C LEU A 426 14.22 26.26 14.39
N ALA A 427 15.47 26.38 14.87
CA ALA A 427 16.66 26.14 14.04
C ALA A 427 16.53 24.80 13.29
N PRO A 428 16.86 24.77 12.00
CA PRO A 428 16.70 23.55 11.19
C PRO A 428 17.59 22.44 11.76
N ALA A 429 16.98 21.29 12.02
CA ALA A 429 17.71 20.08 12.38
C ALA A 429 18.62 19.68 11.19
N GLN A 430 19.82 19.15 11.46
CA GLN A 430 20.72 18.74 10.38
C GLN A 430 20.15 17.56 9.61
N PRO A 431 20.27 17.54 8.28
CA PRO A 431 19.78 16.44 7.46
C PRO A 431 20.46 15.12 7.82
N LYS A 432 19.68 14.05 7.90
CA LYS A 432 20.17 12.70 8.21
C LYS A 432 20.87 12.04 7.04
N SER A 433 20.73 12.60 5.83
CA SER A 433 21.33 12.13 4.60
C SER A 433 22.28 13.17 4.02
N ALA A 434 23.39 12.73 3.40
CA ALA A 434 24.33 13.60 2.70
C ALA A 434 23.69 14.32 1.49
N LEU A 435 22.62 13.75 0.91
CA LEU A 435 21.81 14.34 -0.15
C LEU A 435 20.34 14.37 0.29
N ASP A 436 19.76 15.55 0.41
CA ASP A 436 18.31 15.70 0.55
C ASP A 436 17.65 15.63 -0.84
N PHE A 437 17.31 14.41 -1.25
CA PHE A 437 16.70 14.13 -2.56
C PHE A 437 15.40 14.89 -2.77
N LEU A 438 14.57 15.03 -1.74
CA LEU A 438 13.31 15.76 -1.85
C LEU A 438 13.50 17.26 -1.97
N ALA A 439 14.57 17.83 -1.38
CA ALA A 439 14.92 19.23 -1.60
C ALA A 439 15.35 19.50 -3.04
N VAL A 440 16.14 18.59 -3.64
CA VAL A 440 16.52 18.67 -5.06
C VAL A 440 15.27 18.63 -5.96
N LEU A 441 14.38 17.67 -5.75
CA LEU A 441 13.13 17.55 -6.53
C LEU A 441 12.24 18.80 -6.41
N ARG A 442 12.13 19.37 -5.20
CA ARG A 442 11.38 20.63 -5.00
C ARG A 442 11.98 21.78 -5.80
N ALA A 443 13.30 21.93 -5.77
CA ALA A 443 14.00 22.98 -6.50
C ALA A 443 13.80 22.83 -8.03
N GLU A 444 13.95 21.64 -8.56
CA GLU A 444 13.72 21.33 -9.98
C GLU A 444 12.25 21.60 -10.39
N HIS A 445 11.29 21.23 -9.56
CA HIS A 445 9.88 21.45 -9.81
C HIS A 445 9.54 22.95 -9.80
N GLN A 446 10.05 23.71 -8.83
CA GLN A 446 9.87 25.16 -8.76
C GLN A 446 10.49 25.87 -9.96
N GLU A 447 11.68 25.47 -10.38
CA GLU A 447 12.32 26.04 -11.56
C GLU A 447 11.52 25.78 -12.84
N HIS A 448 11.00 24.57 -12.98
CA HIS A 448 10.11 24.25 -14.10
C HIS A 448 8.84 25.11 -14.09
N GLN A 449 8.19 25.25 -12.93
CA GLN A 449 7.01 26.11 -12.80
C GLN A 449 7.34 27.57 -13.16
N ARG A 450 8.48 28.11 -12.72
CA ARG A 450 8.92 29.45 -13.09
C ARG A 450 9.12 29.59 -14.60
N ARG A 451 9.70 28.61 -15.28
CA ARG A 451 9.90 28.60 -16.72
C ARG A 451 8.57 28.56 -17.47
N GLU A 452 7.63 27.74 -17.04
CA GLU A 452 6.30 27.67 -17.64
C GLU A 452 5.51 28.95 -17.42
N LEU A 453 5.51 29.52 -16.21
CA LEU A 453 4.89 30.81 -15.91
C LEU A 453 5.55 31.96 -16.66
N GLY A 454 6.87 31.95 -16.83
CA GLY A 454 7.60 32.96 -17.62
C GLY A 454 7.30 32.92 -19.12
N ARG A 455 6.72 31.85 -19.65
CA ARG A 455 6.22 31.75 -21.03
C ARG A 455 4.81 32.31 -21.20
N LEU A 456 4.07 32.55 -20.09
CA LEU A 456 2.77 33.19 -20.10
C LEU A 456 2.96 34.70 -20.19
N GLU A 457 2.82 35.27 -21.38
CA GLU A 457 2.74 36.74 -21.55
C GLU A 457 1.37 37.21 -21.06
N PHE A 458 1.31 37.67 -19.80
CA PHE A 458 0.09 38.21 -19.20
C PHE A 458 -0.53 39.36 -20.05
N ALA A 459 0.28 40.08 -20.82
CA ALA A 459 -0.19 41.09 -21.73
C ALA A 459 -1.15 40.55 -22.83
N ARG A 460 -1.06 39.26 -23.18
CA ARG A 460 -1.97 38.62 -24.13
C ARG A 460 -3.29 38.17 -23.51
N LEU A 461 -3.39 38.14 -22.17
CA LEU A 461 -4.59 37.76 -21.45
C LEU A 461 -5.47 38.93 -21.06
N LEU A 462 -4.99 40.18 -21.24
CA LEU A 462 -5.80 41.36 -21.06
C LEU A 462 -6.64 41.61 -22.33
N PRO A 463 -7.96 41.84 -22.22
CA PRO A 463 -8.76 42.24 -23.34
C PRO A 463 -8.12 43.48 -23.97
N SER A 464 -7.92 43.47 -25.28
CA SER A 464 -7.46 44.65 -26.01
C SER A 464 -8.57 45.70 -25.97
N ASP A 465 -8.51 46.63 -25.01
CA ASP A 465 -9.27 47.88 -25.07
C ASP A 465 -8.65 48.73 -26.16
N THR A 466 -8.97 48.42 -27.38
CA THR A 466 -8.82 49.34 -28.48
C THR A 466 -10.19 49.96 -28.79
N PRO A 467 -10.40 51.24 -28.53
CA PRO A 467 -11.58 51.94 -29.05
C PRO A 467 -11.49 51.86 -30.57
N LYS A 468 -12.48 51.30 -31.22
CA LYS A 468 -12.66 51.49 -32.64
C LYS A 468 -13.15 52.92 -32.85
N GLU A 469 -12.30 53.75 -33.46
CA GLU A 469 -12.75 54.97 -34.11
C GLU A 469 -13.69 54.65 -35.31
#